data_e24b50d6ef1965f888814bcbcbe63cbe
#
_entry.id   e24b50d6ef1965f888814bcbcbe63cbe
#
_cell.length_a   1.000
_cell.length_b   1.000
_cell.length_c   1.000
_cell.angle_alpha   90.00
_cell.angle_beta   90.00
_cell.angle_gamma   90.00
#
_symmetry.space_group_name_H-M   'P 1'
#
loop_
_entity.id
_entity.type
_entity.pdbx_description
1 polymer ?
#
loop_
_entity_poly.entity_id
_entity_poly.type
_entity_poly.pdbx_seq_one_letter_code
_entity_poly.pdbx_strand_id
1 'polypeptide(L)'
;MINLTDARIVRGIHSNINATFNTPQGKETMEFLQEACGWYESILDTENEFKTIINAGRREVIATIMTFLNHSPEQIVAMAKQKGEGNG
;
A
#
# COMPACT_ATOMS: atom_id res chain seq x y z
N MET A 1 -15.35 6.47 -3.77
CA MET A 1 -14.00 6.50 -3.15
C MET A 1 -14.03 5.82 -1.79
N ILE A 2 -13.03 5.03 -1.49
CA ILE A 2 -12.94 4.33 -0.20
C ILE A 2 -12.51 5.32 0.89
N ASN A 3 -13.28 5.38 1.97
CA ASN A 3 -13.00 6.31 3.07
C ASN A 3 -12.20 5.59 4.17
N LEU A 4 -10.91 5.83 4.23
CA LEU A 4 -10.02 5.21 5.22
C LEU A 4 -10.11 5.85 6.61
N THR A 5 -10.97 6.86 6.79
CA THR A 5 -11.29 7.36 8.13
C THR A 5 -12.46 6.59 8.77
N ASP A 6 -13.15 5.75 8.00
CA ASP A 6 -14.22 4.88 8.51
C ASP A 6 -13.63 3.57 9.01
N ALA A 7 -13.66 3.37 10.31
CA ALA A 7 -13.07 2.20 10.96
C ALA A 7 -13.67 0.87 10.48
N ARG A 8 -14.96 0.85 10.11
CA ARG A 8 -15.61 -0.38 9.63
C ARG A 8 -15.06 -0.79 8.27
N ILE A 9 -14.88 0.18 7.38
CA ILE A 9 -14.31 -0.04 6.05
C ILE A 9 -12.88 -0.53 6.19
N VAL A 10 -12.08 0.13 7.02
CA VAL A 10 -10.66 -0.22 7.23
C VAL A 10 -10.54 -1.63 7.82
N ARG A 11 -11.36 -1.98 8.80
CA ARG A 11 -11.32 -3.33 9.39
C ARG A 11 -11.62 -4.41 8.35
N GLY A 12 -12.59 -4.16 7.47
CA GLY A 12 -12.93 -5.10 6.39
C GLY A 12 -11.77 -5.30 5.42
N ILE A 13 -11.16 -4.22 4.95
CA ILE A 13 -10.00 -4.28 4.05
C ILE A 13 -8.82 -4.95 4.73
N HIS A 14 -8.53 -4.57 5.97
CA HIS A 14 -7.44 -5.15 6.77
C HIS A 14 -7.60 -6.66 6.91
N SER A 15 -8.79 -7.11 7.24
CA SER A 15 -9.09 -8.54 7.36
C SER A 15 -8.85 -9.28 6.05
N ASN A 16 -9.35 -8.72 4.95
CA ASN A 16 -9.24 -9.35 3.63
C ASN A 16 -7.78 -9.38 3.14
N ILE A 17 -7.05 -8.31 3.30
CA ILE A 17 -5.64 -8.25 2.89
C ILE A 17 -4.81 -9.24 3.71
N ASN A 18 -5.02 -9.29 5.02
CA ASN A 18 -4.28 -10.23 5.86
C ASN A 18 -4.66 -11.69 5.56
N ALA A 19 -5.93 -11.97 5.29
CA ALA A 19 -6.36 -13.32 4.89
C ALA A 19 -5.72 -13.75 3.56
N THR A 20 -5.50 -12.81 2.66
CA THR A 20 -4.92 -13.09 1.35
C THR A 20 -3.40 -13.24 1.39
N PHE A 21 -2.71 -12.30 2.03
CA PHE A 21 -1.26 -12.20 1.96
C PHE A 21 -0.51 -12.75 3.19
N ASN A 22 -1.18 -12.87 4.33
CA ASN A 22 -0.56 -13.40 5.53
C ASN A 22 -0.72 -14.93 5.62
N THR A 23 -0.40 -15.59 4.53
CA THR A 23 -0.38 -17.05 4.35
C THR A 23 0.90 -17.41 3.62
N PRO A 24 1.34 -18.69 3.61
CA PRO A 24 2.54 -19.06 2.85
C PRO A 24 2.45 -18.69 1.37
N GLN A 25 1.34 -18.98 0.72
CA GLN A 25 1.12 -18.65 -0.69
C GLN A 25 1.03 -17.13 -0.91
N GLY A 26 0.38 -16.43 0.01
CA GLY A 26 0.25 -14.98 -0.06
C GLY A 26 1.59 -14.27 0.09
N LYS A 27 2.46 -14.76 0.95
CA LYS A 27 3.81 -14.22 1.13
C LYS A 27 4.66 -14.40 -0.12
N GLU A 28 4.60 -15.57 -0.75
CA GLU A 28 5.28 -15.81 -2.02
C GLU A 28 4.75 -14.89 -3.12
N THR A 29 3.44 -14.71 -3.17
CA THR A 29 2.80 -13.81 -4.13
C THR A 29 3.23 -12.37 -3.91
N MET A 30 3.35 -11.94 -2.64
CA MET A 30 3.82 -10.60 -2.33
C MET A 30 5.26 -10.39 -2.76
N GLU A 31 6.13 -11.37 -2.57
CA GLU A 31 7.52 -11.29 -3.04
C GLU A 31 7.57 -11.11 -4.56
N PHE A 32 6.76 -11.87 -5.28
CA PHE A 32 6.65 -11.72 -6.74
C PHE A 32 6.18 -10.32 -7.12
N LEU A 33 5.13 -9.81 -6.45
CA LEU A 33 4.58 -8.49 -6.74
C LEU A 33 5.59 -7.37 -6.43
N GLN A 34 6.33 -7.51 -5.34
CA GLN A 34 7.38 -6.54 -4.99
C GLN A 34 8.43 -6.47 -6.10
N GLU A 35 8.87 -7.62 -6.61
CA GLU A 35 9.81 -7.66 -7.72
C GLU A 35 9.21 -7.10 -9.00
N ALA A 36 8.01 -7.54 -9.36
CA ALA A 36 7.34 -7.11 -10.58
C ALA A 36 7.05 -5.60 -10.60
N CYS A 37 6.82 -5.01 -9.43
CA CYS A 37 6.54 -3.58 -9.29
C CYS A 37 7.78 -2.72 -9.00
N GLY A 38 8.98 -3.31 -9.04
CA GLY A 38 10.22 -2.58 -8.84
C GLY A 38 10.41 -2.07 -7.41
N TRP A 39 9.92 -2.80 -6.41
CA TRP A 39 9.97 -2.38 -5.01
C TRP A 39 11.39 -2.13 -4.50
N TYR A 40 12.34 -2.92 -4.99
CA TYR A 40 13.75 -2.85 -4.58
C TYR A 40 14.60 -1.98 -5.50
N GLU A 41 13.99 -1.35 -6.51
CA GLU A 41 14.69 -0.53 -7.48
C GLU A 41 14.43 0.96 -7.21
N SER A 42 15.30 1.83 -7.77
CA SER A 42 15.04 3.26 -7.76
C SER A 42 13.85 3.59 -8.65
N ILE A 43 12.98 4.48 -8.18
CA ILE A 43 11.88 5.00 -9.01
C ILE A 43 12.38 6.03 -10.02
N LEU A 44 13.57 6.63 -9.77
CA LEU A 44 14.09 7.70 -10.62
C LEU A 44 14.61 7.14 -11.95
N ASP A 45 14.15 7.72 -13.04
CA ASP A 45 14.69 7.53 -14.36
C ASP A 45 15.21 8.89 -14.84
N THR A 46 16.52 9.01 -14.97
CA THR A 46 17.17 10.29 -15.31
C THR A 46 16.92 10.72 -16.76
N GLU A 47 16.45 9.82 -17.59
CA GLU A 47 16.21 10.08 -19.01
C GLU A 47 14.73 10.25 -19.36
N ASN A 48 13.83 9.79 -18.49
CA ASN A 48 12.40 9.79 -18.80
C ASN A 48 11.54 10.00 -17.54
N GLU A 49 10.97 11.20 -17.41
CA GLU A 49 10.09 11.57 -16.30
C GLU A 49 8.84 10.69 -16.21
N PHE A 50 8.30 10.27 -17.36
CA PHE A 50 7.11 9.40 -17.36
C PHE A 50 7.40 8.05 -16.72
N LYS A 51 8.60 7.50 -16.92
CA LYS A 51 9.01 6.25 -16.26
C LYS A 51 9.09 6.43 -14.76
N THR A 52 9.59 7.57 -14.28
CA THR A 52 9.63 7.89 -12.86
C THR A 52 8.21 7.89 -12.25
N ILE A 53 7.27 8.53 -12.94
CA ILE A 53 5.87 8.58 -12.49
C ILE A 53 5.25 7.19 -12.46
N ILE A 54 5.46 6.40 -13.51
CA ILE A 54 4.95 5.02 -13.58
C ILE A 54 5.56 4.16 -12.47
N ASN A 55 6.87 4.26 -12.25
CA ASN A 55 7.55 3.51 -11.19
C ASN A 55 7.02 3.87 -9.81
N ALA A 56 6.79 5.16 -9.56
CA ALA A 56 6.21 5.62 -8.29
C ALA A 56 4.81 5.05 -8.09
N GLY A 57 3.96 5.04 -9.11
CA GLY A 57 2.61 4.49 -9.05
C GLY A 57 2.60 2.99 -8.79
N ARG A 58 3.50 2.24 -9.42
CA ARG A 58 3.65 0.79 -9.19
C ARG A 58 4.02 0.50 -7.74
N ARG A 59 4.98 1.24 -7.20
CA ARG A 59 5.40 1.08 -5.80
C ARG A 59 4.31 1.45 -4.82
N GLU A 60 3.49 2.44 -5.16
CA GLU A 60 2.42 2.90 -4.28
C GLU A 60 1.39 1.80 -4.02
N VAL A 61 1.06 0.99 -5.02
CA VAL A 61 0.16 -0.15 -4.84
C VAL A 61 0.73 -1.13 -3.80
N ILE A 62 2.01 -1.47 -3.91
CA ILE A 62 2.67 -2.36 -2.96
C ILE A 62 2.72 -1.73 -1.56
N ALA A 63 3.07 -0.44 -1.48
CA ALA A 63 3.11 0.29 -0.21
C ALA A 63 1.75 0.28 0.49
N THR A 64 0.67 0.41 -0.26
CA THR A 64 -0.69 0.37 0.28
C THR A 64 -0.99 -1.00 0.90
N ILE A 65 -0.68 -2.08 0.19
CA ILE A 65 -0.90 -3.43 0.73
C ILE A 65 -0.05 -3.65 1.99
N MET A 66 1.22 -3.25 1.95
CA MET A 66 2.13 -3.42 3.08
C MET A 66 1.69 -2.60 4.30
N THR A 67 1.10 -1.44 4.08
CA THR A 67 0.54 -0.64 5.17
C THR A 67 -0.52 -1.44 5.94
N PHE A 68 -1.42 -2.12 5.22
CA PHE A 68 -2.44 -2.96 5.84
C PHE A 68 -1.88 -4.22 6.49
N LEU A 69 -0.75 -4.73 6.00
CA LEU A 69 -0.09 -5.90 6.59
C LEU A 69 0.69 -5.55 7.87
N ASN A 70 1.22 -4.33 7.96
CA ASN A 70 2.15 -3.92 9.01
C ASN A 70 1.53 -3.03 10.10
N HIS A 71 0.28 -2.61 9.93
CA HIS A 71 -0.39 -1.72 10.87
C HIS A 71 -1.77 -2.25 11.26
N SER A 72 -2.21 -1.90 12.47
CA SER A 72 -3.57 -2.22 12.91
C SER A 72 -4.59 -1.33 12.20
N PRO A 73 -5.87 -1.75 12.17
CA PRO A 73 -6.93 -0.89 11.62
C PRO A 73 -6.97 0.49 12.29
N GLU A 74 -6.76 0.56 13.58
CA GLU A 74 -6.76 1.81 14.35
C GLU A 74 -5.63 2.73 13.92
N GLN A 75 -4.44 2.18 13.67
CA GLN A 75 -3.30 2.94 13.17
C GLN A 75 -3.57 3.48 11.77
N ILE A 76 -4.18 2.68 10.91
CA ILE A 76 -4.50 3.08 9.53
C ILE A 76 -5.52 4.22 9.53
N VAL A 77 -6.56 4.13 10.35
CA VAL A 77 -7.56 5.20 10.51
C VAL A 77 -6.89 6.48 11.01
N ALA A 78 -6.01 6.37 12.00
CA ALA A 78 -5.29 7.53 12.55
C ALA A 78 -4.42 8.20 11.48
N MET A 79 -3.71 7.40 10.67
CA MET A 79 -2.89 7.91 9.57
C MET A 79 -3.74 8.64 8.53
N ALA A 80 -4.91 8.09 8.19
CA ALA A 80 -5.81 8.71 7.22
C ALA A 80 -6.38 10.03 7.75
N LYS A 81 -6.71 10.11 9.03
CA LYS A 81 -7.19 11.34 9.66
C LYS A 81 -6.11 12.42 9.71
N GLN A 82 -4.88 12.05 10.07
CA GLN A 82 -3.74 12.96 10.05
C GLN A 82 -3.51 13.55 8.68
N LYS A 83 -3.56 12.72 7.66
CA LYS A 83 -3.35 13.13 6.28
C LYS A 83 -4.44 14.11 5.82
N GLY A 84 -5.70 13.86 6.21
CA GLY A 84 -6.81 14.77 5.94
C GLY A 84 -6.64 16.11 6.63
N GLU A 85 -6.23 16.12 7.89
CA GLU A 85 -5.98 17.36 8.65
C GLU A 85 -4.82 18.16 8.08
N GLY A 86 -3.77 17.48 7.60
CA GLY A 86 -2.60 18.12 7.01
C GLY A 86 -2.90 18.82 5.70
N ASN A 87 -4.00 18.50 5.06
CA ASN A 87 -4.45 19.08 3.79
C ASN A 87 -5.51 20.17 3.97
N GLY A 88 -5.96 20.35 5.20
CA GLY A 88 -7.04 21.27 5.52
C GLY A 88 -6.63 22.74 5.63
#